data_df3b6e8ba7ee8c8149d8462c4d292de5
#
_entry.id   df3b6e8ba7ee8c8149d8462c4d292de5
#
_cell.length_a   1.000
_cell.length_b   1.000
_cell.length_c   1.000
_cell.angle_alpha   90.00
_cell.angle_beta   90.00
_cell.angle_gamma   90.00
#
_symmetry.space_group_name_H-M   'P 1'
#
loop_
_entity.id
_entity.type
_entity.pdbx_description
1 polymer ?
#
loop_
_entity_poly.entity_id
_entity_poly.type
_entity_poly.pdbx_seq_one_letter_code
_entity_poly.pdbx_strand_id
1 'polypeptide(L)'
;MIKRILGILIPLMTCATLFAQDYVMFQTSILKLRAGQNHSLQQGVKKHNDKYHNGKDSPKAYLWYINTGPNSGNYSWAVGPTKFSDMDQSLPDDHVKDWERNVSPYADETEVVYMMRDEEMTYNPKNETVGENVLMKRIPIKNGQAHVEAVENAVQKIADVLKKTNAKIARRVYRDAFPDGHQEIMLVYPFSSWSEFEGNVRGLPEGFQNSYEKIHGNGSFRKEVMDVLSTHSDGVTHEVMTMVK
;
A
#
# COMPACT_ATOMS: atom_id res chain seq x y z
N MET A 1 -31.98 -2.84 69.10
CA MET A 1 -30.62 -2.62 68.56
C MET A 1 -30.57 -3.18 67.13
N ILE A 2 -30.72 -2.31 66.13
CA ILE A 2 -30.72 -2.69 64.74
C ILE A 2 -29.36 -2.26 64.17
N LYS A 3 -28.50 -3.25 63.80
CA LYS A 3 -27.23 -2.99 63.13
C LYS A 3 -27.48 -2.75 61.63
N ARG A 4 -27.26 -1.54 61.20
CA ARG A 4 -27.23 -1.15 59.75
C ARG A 4 -25.93 -1.61 59.15
N ILE A 5 -25.99 -2.58 58.23
CA ILE A 5 -24.87 -2.99 57.38
C ILE A 5 -24.88 -2.03 56.20
N LEU A 6 -23.84 -1.17 56.11
CA LEU A 6 -23.62 -0.26 55.03
C LEU A 6 -22.86 -1.03 53.94
N GLY A 7 -23.56 -1.44 52.90
CA GLY A 7 -22.94 -2.07 51.71
C GLY A 7 -22.26 -1.03 50.87
N ILE A 8 -20.93 -1.08 50.77
CA ILE A 8 -20.13 -0.26 49.85
C ILE A 8 -20.22 -0.91 48.47
N LEU A 9 -20.98 -0.26 47.59
CA LEU A 9 -21.03 -0.60 46.17
C LEU A 9 -19.77 0.00 45.51
N ILE A 10 -18.76 -0.83 45.20
CA ILE A 10 -17.60 -0.42 44.43
C ILE A 10 -18.02 -0.51 42.94
N PRO A 11 -18.06 0.63 42.22
CA PRO A 11 -18.29 0.56 40.76
C PRO A 11 -17.06 -0.09 40.10
N LEU A 12 -17.28 -1.25 39.51
CA LEU A 12 -16.31 -1.92 38.65
C LEU A 12 -16.17 -1.06 37.37
N MET A 13 -15.23 -0.13 37.39
CA MET A 13 -14.81 0.59 36.17
C MET A 13 -14.09 -0.41 35.27
N THR A 14 -14.83 -1.04 34.37
CA THR A 14 -14.23 -1.77 33.26
C THR A 14 -13.54 -0.74 32.36
N CYS A 15 -12.22 -0.62 32.54
CA CYS A 15 -11.36 0.11 31.60
C CYS A 15 -11.43 -0.68 30.29
N ALA A 16 -12.34 -0.30 29.39
CA ALA A 16 -12.26 -0.72 28.00
C ALA A 16 -10.98 -0.10 27.43
N THR A 17 -9.92 -0.87 27.41
CA THR A 17 -8.76 -0.55 26.59
C THR A 17 -9.24 -0.52 25.15
N LEU A 18 -9.53 0.66 24.64
CA LEU A 18 -9.64 0.91 23.22
C LEU A 18 -8.26 0.55 22.64
N PHE A 19 -8.15 -0.65 22.11
CA PHE A 19 -7.06 -0.99 21.20
C PHE A 19 -7.26 -0.07 20.00
N ALA A 20 -6.56 1.07 20.00
CA ALA A 20 -6.35 1.83 18.78
C ALA A 20 -5.62 0.88 17.84
N GLN A 21 -6.32 0.34 16.87
CA GLN A 21 -5.73 -0.52 15.88
C GLN A 21 -4.77 0.35 15.08
N ASP A 22 -3.47 0.19 15.31
CA ASP A 22 -2.42 0.86 14.57
C ASP A 22 -2.41 0.28 13.15
N TYR A 23 -3.13 0.88 12.24
CA TYR A 23 -3.07 0.57 10.82
C TYR A 23 -2.36 1.67 10.06
N VAL A 24 -1.72 1.31 8.96
CA VAL A 24 -1.06 2.23 8.03
C VAL A 24 -1.91 2.32 6.77
N MET A 25 -2.43 3.51 6.49
CA MET A 25 -3.24 3.78 5.31
C MET A 25 -2.62 4.92 4.50
N PHE A 26 -2.69 4.80 3.18
CA PHE A 26 -2.30 5.85 2.23
C PHE A 26 -3.48 6.15 1.31
N GLN A 27 -3.73 7.43 1.05
CA GLN A 27 -4.49 7.84 -0.11
C GLN A 27 -3.53 7.88 -1.29
N THR A 28 -3.92 7.29 -2.41
CA THR A 28 -3.15 7.35 -3.66
C THR A 28 -4.05 7.81 -4.80
N SER A 29 -3.49 8.55 -5.74
CA SER A 29 -4.17 8.92 -6.97
C SER A 29 -3.22 8.87 -8.17
N ILE A 30 -3.80 8.73 -9.36
CA ILE A 30 -3.10 8.88 -10.62
C ILE A 30 -3.31 10.29 -11.14
N LEU A 31 -2.22 11.01 -11.37
CA LEU A 31 -2.22 12.31 -12.02
C LEU A 31 -1.89 12.10 -13.50
N LYS A 32 -2.95 12.11 -14.35
CA LYS A 32 -2.81 11.99 -15.80
C LYS A 32 -2.25 13.28 -16.36
N LEU A 33 -0.99 13.20 -16.79
CA LEU A 33 -0.22 14.35 -17.26
C LEU A 33 -0.82 14.95 -18.52
N ARG A 34 -1.06 16.27 -18.51
CA ARG A 34 -1.40 17.01 -19.73
C ARG A 34 -0.16 17.23 -20.59
N ALA A 35 -0.34 17.15 -21.90
CA ALA A 35 0.77 17.24 -22.86
C ALA A 35 1.65 18.49 -22.62
N GLY A 36 2.96 18.27 -22.53
CA GLY A 36 3.93 19.35 -22.33
C GLY A 36 4.04 19.90 -20.90
N GLN A 37 3.25 19.39 -19.93
CA GLN A 37 3.18 19.97 -18.58
C GLN A 37 4.03 19.25 -17.54
N ASN A 38 4.92 18.36 -17.96
CA ASN A 38 5.73 17.53 -17.06
C ASN A 38 6.46 18.34 -15.97
N HIS A 39 7.23 19.35 -16.38
CA HIS A 39 7.99 20.17 -15.45
C HIS A 39 7.09 21.02 -14.53
N SER A 40 6.03 21.59 -15.08
CA SER A 40 5.07 22.42 -14.34
C SER A 40 4.36 21.58 -13.27
N LEU A 41 3.94 20.35 -13.60
CA LEU A 41 3.32 19.42 -12.66
C LEU A 41 4.26 19.08 -11.50
N GLN A 42 5.50 18.68 -11.81
CA GLN A 42 6.48 18.33 -10.76
C GLN A 42 6.73 19.51 -9.82
N GLN A 43 6.92 20.71 -10.36
CA GLN A 43 7.12 21.91 -9.54
C GLN A 43 5.87 22.28 -8.72
N GLY A 44 4.70 22.16 -9.32
CA GLY A 44 3.42 22.45 -8.65
C GLY A 44 3.18 21.52 -7.47
N VAL A 45 3.33 20.20 -7.69
CA VAL A 45 3.20 19.19 -6.62
C VAL A 45 4.26 19.37 -5.55
N LYS A 46 5.53 19.63 -5.94
CA LYS A 46 6.58 19.88 -4.96
C LYS A 46 6.23 21.08 -4.06
N LYS A 47 5.80 22.19 -4.65
CA LYS A 47 5.41 23.40 -3.91
C LYS A 47 4.24 23.13 -2.95
N HIS A 48 3.25 22.36 -3.40
CA HIS A 48 2.12 21.95 -2.59
C HIS A 48 2.57 21.07 -1.43
N ASN A 49 3.37 20.03 -1.70
CA ASN A 49 3.87 19.11 -0.69
C ASN A 49 4.75 19.82 0.34
N ASP A 50 5.63 20.72 -0.08
CA ASP A 50 6.49 21.50 0.82
C ASP A 50 5.66 22.36 1.78
N LYS A 51 4.52 22.87 1.33
CA LYS A 51 3.65 23.73 2.13
C LYS A 51 2.76 22.94 3.12
N TYR A 52 2.18 21.82 2.69
CA TYR A 52 1.13 21.14 3.45
C TYR A 52 1.52 19.77 3.99
N HIS A 53 2.55 19.13 3.43
CA HIS A 53 2.93 17.75 3.74
C HIS A 53 4.35 17.60 4.29
N ASN A 54 5.02 18.72 4.60
CA ASN A 54 6.38 18.70 5.13
C ASN A 54 6.45 18.93 6.65
N GLY A 55 5.34 19.26 7.31
CA GLY A 55 5.24 19.43 8.76
C GLY A 55 5.55 18.13 9.51
N LYS A 56 5.99 18.27 10.77
CA LYS A 56 6.31 17.11 11.64
C LYS A 56 5.11 16.19 11.83
N ASP A 57 3.93 16.76 11.99
CA ASP A 57 2.68 16.06 12.29
C ASP A 57 1.75 15.96 11.07
N SER A 58 2.20 16.41 9.89
CA SER A 58 1.44 16.30 8.65
C SER A 58 1.67 14.95 7.99
N PRO A 59 0.64 14.33 7.38
CA PRO A 59 0.82 13.19 6.50
C PRO A 59 1.82 13.55 5.40
N LYS A 60 2.79 12.68 5.14
CA LYS A 60 3.79 12.91 4.10
C LYS A 60 3.18 12.65 2.72
N ALA A 61 3.58 13.45 1.74
CA ALA A 61 3.17 13.27 0.36
C ALA A 61 4.36 12.95 -0.53
N TYR A 62 4.16 12.01 -1.45
CA TYR A 62 5.17 11.50 -2.36
C TYR A 62 4.64 11.57 -3.79
N LEU A 63 5.48 11.99 -4.72
CA LEU A 63 5.19 11.98 -6.14
C LEU A 63 6.08 10.94 -6.83
N TRP A 64 5.47 10.04 -7.58
CA TRP A 64 6.14 8.99 -8.32
C TRP A 64 5.91 9.14 -9.81
N TYR A 65 6.96 9.13 -10.62
CA TYR A 65 6.83 8.98 -12.05
C TYR A 65 6.67 7.51 -12.41
N ILE A 66 5.65 7.17 -13.18
CA ILE A 66 5.35 5.80 -13.60
C ILE A 66 6.12 5.51 -14.88
N ASN A 67 7.17 4.67 -14.76
CA ASN A 67 8.06 4.36 -15.88
C ASN A 67 7.47 3.32 -16.83
N THR A 68 6.72 2.35 -16.30
CA THR A 68 6.20 1.21 -17.06
C THR A 68 4.77 0.87 -16.65
N GLY A 69 4.09 0.06 -17.46
CA GLY A 69 2.77 -0.47 -17.14
C GLY A 69 1.62 0.39 -17.68
N PRO A 70 0.37 0.11 -17.25
CA PRO A 70 -0.82 0.74 -17.82
C PRO A 70 -0.84 2.26 -17.72
N ASN A 71 -0.27 2.81 -16.63
CA ASN A 71 -0.24 4.25 -16.37
C ASN A 71 1.10 4.91 -16.73
N SER A 72 1.94 4.24 -17.53
CA SER A 72 3.26 4.77 -17.93
C SER A 72 3.18 6.18 -18.51
N GLY A 73 4.10 7.04 -18.12
CA GLY A 73 4.15 8.45 -18.53
C GLY A 73 3.33 9.40 -17.66
N ASN A 74 2.54 8.88 -16.72
CA ASN A 74 1.79 9.64 -15.73
C ASN A 74 2.50 9.61 -14.37
N TYR A 75 1.84 10.17 -13.36
CA TYR A 75 2.35 10.21 -12.00
C TYR A 75 1.39 9.53 -11.04
N SER A 76 1.92 8.92 -9.99
CA SER A 76 1.16 8.55 -8.80
C SER A 76 1.53 9.52 -7.69
N TRP A 77 0.51 10.10 -7.06
CA TRP A 77 0.67 10.90 -5.86
C TRP A 77 0.12 10.12 -4.68
N ALA A 78 0.90 10.01 -3.60
CA ALA A 78 0.54 9.23 -2.43
C ALA A 78 0.71 10.08 -1.17
N VAL A 79 -0.31 10.10 -0.31
CA VAL A 79 -0.32 10.81 0.98
C VAL A 79 -0.53 9.82 2.10
N GLY A 80 0.31 9.89 3.12
CA GLY A 80 0.16 9.08 4.31
C GLY A 80 1.44 8.99 5.17
N PRO A 81 1.40 8.23 6.25
CA PRO A 81 0.23 7.49 6.73
C PRO A 81 -0.89 8.43 7.21
N THR A 82 -2.14 8.00 7.02
CA THR A 82 -3.35 8.70 7.47
C THR A 82 -4.27 7.71 8.19
N LYS A 83 -5.28 8.21 8.88
CA LYS A 83 -6.29 7.43 9.61
C LYS A 83 -7.68 7.77 9.11
N PHE A 84 -8.65 6.89 9.31
CA PHE A 84 -10.05 7.20 9.00
C PHE A 84 -10.56 8.41 9.76
N SER A 85 -10.14 8.61 11.01
CA SER A 85 -10.48 9.80 11.81
C SER A 85 -9.98 11.11 11.19
N ASP A 86 -8.94 11.08 10.37
CA ASP A 86 -8.44 12.28 9.70
C ASP A 86 -9.40 12.72 8.58
N MET A 87 -10.20 11.79 8.04
CA MET A 87 -11.21 12.07 7.00
C MET A 87 -12.44 12.79 7.54
N ASP A 88 -12.67 12.75 8.86
CA ASP A 88 -13.75 13.53 9.50
C ASP A 88 -13.46 15.04 9.50
N GLN A 89 -12.23 15.41 9.18
CA GLN A 89 -11.76 16.78 9.11
C GLN A 89 -11.81 17.30 7.68
N SER A 90 -12.50 18.39 7.45
CA SER A 90 -12.43 19.07 6.14
C SER A 90 -11.02 19.64 5.91
N LEU A 91 -10.50 19.48 4.72
CA LEU A 91 -9.27 20.16 4.34
C LEU A 91 -9.46 21.68 4.39
N PRO A 92 -8.49 22.46 4.88
CA PRO A 92 -8.55 23.91 4.85
C PRO A 92 -8.74 24.44 3.43
N ASP A 93 -9.54 25.49 3.27
CA ASP A 93 -9.80 26.10 1.96
C ASP A 93 -8.55 26.51 1.20
N ASP A 94 -7.51 26.97 1.89
CA ASP A 94 -6.26 27.37 1.28
C ASP A 94 -5.45 26.17 0.76
N HIS A 95 -5.60 24.98 1.37
CA HIS A 95 -5.02 23.74 0.86
C HIS A 95 -5.68 23.33 -0.46
N VAL A 96 -7.00 23.33 -0.53
CA VAL A 96 -7.75 23.01 -1.76
C VAL A 96 -7.43 24.01 -2.88
N LYS A 97 -7.48 25.30 -2.60
CA LYS A 97 -7.15 26.37 -3.56
C LYS A 97 -5.70 26.32 -4.04
N ASP A 98 -4.78 25.84 -3.19
CA ASP A 98 -3.40 25.66 -3.60
C ASP A 98 -3.24 24.52 -4.59
N TRP A 99 -3.92 23.40 -4.37
CA TRP A 99 -3.96 22.27 -5.31
C TRP A 99 -4.56 22.69 -6.66
N GLU A 100 -5.72 23.33 -6.63
CA GLU A 100 -6.39 23.86 -7.84
C GLU A 100 -5.51 24.83 -8.65
N ARG A 101 -4.67 25.60 -7.98
CA ARG A 101 -3.78 26.58 -8.62
C ARG A 101 -2.49 25.96 -9.14
N ASN A 102 -1.89 25.07 -8.37
CA ASN A 102 -0.52 24.62 -8.60
C ASN A 102 -0.44 23.21 -9.20
N VAL A 103 -1.50 22.39 -9.16
CA VAL A 103 -1.49 21.00 -9.64
C VAL A 103 -2.55 20.76 -10.72
N SER A 104 -3.82 21.06 -10.46
CA SER A 104 -4.94 20.77 -11.36
C SER A 104 -4.80 21.38 -12.78
N PRO A 105 -4.09 22.48 -13.04
CA PRO A 105 -3.90 22.96 -14.41
C PRO A 105 -3.02 22.03 -15.27
N TYR A 106 -2.22 21.16 -14.65
CA TYR A 106 -1.17 20.37 -15.32
C TYR A 106 -1.48 18.89 -15.43
N ALA A 107 -2.44 18.40 -14.66
CA ALA A 107 -2.86 16.99 -14.68
C ALA A 107 -4.34 16.85 -14.33
N ASP A 108 -4.94 15.76 -14.79
CA ASP A 108 -6.25 15.31 -14.34
C ASP A 108 -6.06 14.22 -13.28
N GLU A 109 -6.60 14.44 -12.09
CA GLU A 109 -6.54 13.47 -11.00
C GLU A 109 -7.60 12.39 -11.18
N THR A 110 -7.17 11.14 -11.13
CA THR A 110 -8.04 9.97 -11.33
C THR A 110 -7.62 8.84 -10.38
N GLU A 111 -8.45 7.81 -10.30
CA GLU A 111 -8.16 6.58 -9.52
C GLU A 111 -7.76 6.89 -8.07
N VAL A 112 -8.54 7.73 -7.39
CA VAL A 112 -8.32 8.01 -5.97
C VAL A 112 -8.73 6.79 -5.16
N VAL A 113 -7.76 6.16 -4.49
CA VAL A 113 -7.99 4.98 -3.66
C VAL A 113 -7.30 5.11 -2.30
N TYR A 114 -7.88 4.45 -1.31
CA TYR A 114 -7.32 4.36 0.03
C TYR A 114 -6.78 2.95 0.26
N MET A 115 -5.47 2.84 0.41
CA MET A 115 -4.76 1.57 0.52
C MET A 115 -4.35 1.33 1.97
N MET A 116 -4.89 0.29 2.58
CA MET A 116 -4.52 -0.16 3.93
C MET A 116 -3.44 -1.22 3.86
N ARG A 117 -2.35 -1.01 4.62
CA ARG A 117 -1.28 -2.00 4.70
C ARG A 117 -1.72 -3.21 5.51
N ASP A 118 -1.52 -4.38 4.95
CA ASP A 118 -1.68 -5.65 5.63
C ASP A 118 -0.35 -6.06 6.26
N GLU A 119 -0.28 -6.01 7.58
CA GLU A 119 0.97 -6.29 8.32
C GLU A 119 1.31 -7.77 8.36
N GLU A 120 0.31 -8.67 8.30
CA GLU A 120 0.54 -10.11 8.32
C GLU A 120 1.17 -10.58 7.02
N MET A 121 0.66 -10.09 5.89
CA MET A 121 1.18 -10.40 4.55
C MET A 121 2.41 -9.57 4.18
N THR A 122 2.71 -8.49 4.91
CA THR A 122 3.89 -7.65 4.67
C THR A 122 5.16 -8.32 5.23
N TYR A 123 6.24 -8.23 4.47
CA TYR A 123 7.59 -8.59 4.88
C TYR A 123 8.52 -7.41 4.67
N ASN A 124 8.88 -6.73 5.76
CA ASN A 124 9.78 -5.58 5.74
C ASN A 124 10.76 -5.65 6.94
N PRO A 125 11.75 -6.55 6.90
CA PRO A 125 12.57 -6.89 8.06
C PRO A 125 13.43 -5.75 8.58
N LYS A 126 13.72 -4.75 7.75
CA LYS A 126 14.55 -3.58 8.12
C LYS A 126 13.73 -2.33 8.40
N ASN A 127 12.40 -2.42 8.40
CA ASN A 127 11.51 -1.25 8.45
C ASN A 127 11.91 -0.18 7.42
N GLU A 128 12.33 -0.63 6.23
CA GLU A 128 12.74 0.25 5.15
C GLU A 128 11.60 1.22 4.85
N THR A 129 11.94 2.48 4.77
CA THR A 129 11.03 3.52 4.31
C THR A 129 10.79 3.37 2.80
N VAL A 130 10.02 4.25 2.22
CA VAL A 130 9.79 4.28 0.77
C VAL A 130 11.15 4.45 0.07
N GLY A 131 11.56 3.50 -0.77
CA GLY A 131 12.79 3.58 -1.57
C GLY A 131 12.68 4.62 -2.68
N GLU A 132 13.77 4.91 -3.40
CA GLU A 132 13.74 5.81 -4.56
C GLU A 132 12.98 5.21 -5.76
N ASN A 133 12.95 3.89 -5.84
CA ASN A 133 12.22 3.16 -6.86
C ASN A 133 11.35 2.09 -6.22
N VAL A 134 10.23 1.79 -6.86
CA VAL A 134 9.36 0.69 -6.46
C VAL A 134 8.87 -0.09 -7.69
N LEU A 135 8.80 -1.40 -7.55
CA LEU A 135 7.99 -2.26 -8.40
C LEU A 135 6.66 -2.46 -7.68
N MET A 136 5.59 -2.00 -8.27
CA MET A 136 4.23 -2.24 -7.81
C MET A 136 3.58 -3.33 -8.66
N LYS A 137 2.92 -4.27 -8.02
CA LYS A 137 2.08 -5.27 -8.67
C LYS A 137 0.67 -5.15 -8.15
N ARG A 138 -0.29 -5.07 -9.05
CA ARG A 138 -1.71 -5.09 -8.74
C ARG A 138 -2.29 -6.43 -9.12
N ILE A 139 -3.04 -7.02 -8.21
CA ILE A 139 -3.72 -8.31 -8.35
C ILE A 139 -5.21 -8.05 -8.19
N PRO A 140 -5.93 -7.69 -9.26
CA PRO A 140 -7.38 -7.58 -9.22
C PRO A 140 -7.97 -8.97 -9.01
N ILE A 141 -8.80 -9.11 -7.98
CA ILE A 141 -9.39 -10.39 -7.56
C ILE A 141 -10.76 -10.53 -8.18
N LYS A 142 -11.08 -11.70 -8.72
CA LYS A 142 -12.42 -12.01 -9.23
C LYS A 142 -13.47 -11.88 -8.13
N ASN A 143 -14.70 -11.52 -8.50
CA ASN A 143 -15.78 -11.34 -7.56
C ASN A 143 -16.12 -12.63 -6.81
N GLY A 144 -16.25 -12.50 -5.50
CA GLY A 144 -16.67 -13.57 -4.59
C GLY A 144 -15.65 -13.88 -3.50
N GLN A 145 -16.14 -14.11 -2.30
CA GLN A 145 -15.34 -14.30 -1.10
C GLN A 145 -14.30 -15.43 -1.24
N ALA A 146 -14.67 -16.53 -1.91
CA ALA A 146 -13.76 -17.66 -2.13
C ALA A 146 -12.54 -17.29 -2.99
N HIS A 147 -12.68 -16.34 -3.93
CA HIS A 147 -11.56 -15.86 -4.73
C HIS A 147 -10.62 -14.99 -3.88
N VAL A 148 -11.20 -14.14 -3.03
CA VAL A 148 -10.44 -13.29 -2.11
C VAL A 148 -9.60 -14.15 -1.17
N GLU A 149 -10.22 -15.08 -0.48
CA GLU A 149 -9.54 -15.99 0.45
C GLU A 149 -8.42 -16.81 -0.23
N ALA A 150 -8.67 -17.29 -1.45
CA ALA A 150 -7.66 -18.04 -2.20
C ALA A 150 -6.43 -17.19 -2.52
N VAL A 151 -6.62 -15.96 -3.02
CA VAL A 151 -5.52 -15.06 -3.36
C VAL A 151 -4.78 -14.60 -2.11
N GLU A 152 -5.50 -14.23 -1.06
CA GLU A 152 -4.90 -13.83 0.23
C GLU A 152 -4.04 -14.95 0.82
N ASN A 153 -4.55 -16.18 0.84
CA ASN A 153 -3.79 -17.34 1.30
C ASN A 153 -2.52 -17.56 0.48
N ALA A 154 -2.57 -17.38 -0.83
CA ALA A 154 -1.39 -17.50 -1.68
C ALA A 154 -0.35 -16.40 -1.37
N VAL A 155 -0.79 -15.16 -1.19
CA VAL A 155 0.07 -14.03 -0.84
C VAL A 155 0.65 -14.19 0.57
N GLN A 156 -0.14 -14.70 1.54
CA GLN A 156 0.31 -15.00 2.89
C GLN A 156 1.39 -16.07 2.92
N LYS A 157 1.20 -17.18 2.21
CA LYS A 157 2.22 -18.24 2.10
C LYS A 157 3.57 -17.73 1.55
N ILE A 158 3.53 -16.80 0.60
CA ILE A 158 4.75 -16.13 0.12
C ILE A 158 5.41 -15.35 1.27
N ALA A 159 4.63 -14.59 2.07
CA ALA A 159 5.15 -13.84 3.22
C ALA A 159 5.82 -14.77 4.24
N ASP A 160 5.20 -15.90 4.53
CA ASP A 160 5.70 -16.88 5.49
C ASP A 160 7.03 -17.50 5.05
N VAL A 161 7.16 -17.79 3.75
CA VAL A 161 8.43 -18.27 3.19
C VAL A 161 9.51 -17.19 3.25
N LEU A 162 9.19 -15.94 2.89
CA LEU A 162 10.12 -14.81 3.02
C LEU A 162 10.61 -14.63 4.47
N LYS A 163 9.69 -14.72 5.43
CA LYS A 163 10.00 -14.66 6.87
C LYS A 163 10.90 -15.84 7.30
N LYS A 164 10.54 -17.09 6.95
CA LYS A 164 11.29 -18.30 7.31
C LYS A 164 12.70 -18.36 6.71
N THR A 165 12.88 -17.78 5.52
CA THR A 165 14.17 -17.78 4.81
C THR A 165 15.03 -16.54 5.11
N ASN A 166 14.54 -15.59 5.91
CA ASN A 166 15.17 -14.30 6.16
C ASN A 166 15.59 -13.63 4.85
N ALA A 167 14.65 -13.57 3.89
CA ALA A 167 14.89 -13.05 2.55
C ALA A 167 15.41 -11.61 2.59
N LYS A 168 16.34 -11.27 1.67
CA LYS A 168 16.97 -9.93 1.62
C LYS A 168 16.18 -8.97 0.72
N ILE A 169 14.87 -8.98 0.85
CA ILE A 169 13.96 -8.06 0.16
C ILE A 169 12.98 -7.45 1.15
N ALA A 170 12.37 -6.33 0.76
CA ALA A 170 11.18 -5.81 1.41
C ALA A 170 9.99 -5.99 0.45
N ARG A 171 8.85 -6.42 0.98
CA ARG A 171 7.58 -6.51 0.25
C ARG A 171 6.48 -5.98 1.15
N ARG A 172 5.82 -4.92 0.75
CA ARG A 172 4.65 -4.39 1.44
C ARG A 172 3.41 -4.82 0.69
N VAL A 173 2.39 -5.20 1.44
CA VAL A 173 1.10 -5.63 0.90
C VAL A 173 0.04 -4.65 1.36
N TYR A 174 -0.79 -4.20 0.43
CA TYR A 174 -1.89 -3.29 0.69
C TYR A 174 -3.17 -3.86 0.13
N ARG A 175 -4.27 -3.52 0.78
CA ARG A 175 -5.64 -3.79 0.34
C ARG A 175 -6.36 -2.47 0.14
N ASP A 176 -7.29 -2.43 -0.80
CA ASP A 176 -8.20 -1.32 -0.94
C ASP A 176 -9.12 -1.23 0.28
N ALA A 177 -9.23 -0.05 0.89
CA ALA A 177 -10.11 0.18 2.04
C ALA A 177 -11.59 0.27 1.62
N PHE A 178 -11.88 0.70 0.39
CA PHE A 178 -13.21 0.91 -0.15
C PHE A 178 -13.30 0.35 -1.58
N PRO A 179 -13.32 -0.99 -1.73
CA PRO A 179 -13.36 -1.60 -3.06
C PRO A 179 -14.68 -1.25 -3.77
N ASP A 180 -14.60 -0.81 -5.01
CA ASP A 180 -15.71 -0.39 -5.87
C ASP A 180 -16.38 -1.56 -6.64
N GLY A 181 -16.46 -2.73 -6.03
CA GLY A 181 -17.02 -3.96 -6.61
C GLY A 181 -15.96 -4.98 -7.01
N HIS A 182 -14.68 -4.60 -7.03
CA HIS A 182 -13.54 -5.49 -7.21
C HIS A 182 -12.56 -5.29 -6.08
N GLN A 183 -12.15 -6.37 -5.43
CA GLN A 183 -11.06 -6.31 -4.46
C GLN A 183 -9.72 -6.40 -5.18
N GLU A 184 -8.74 -5.66 -4.70
CA GLU A 184 -7.37 -5.69 -5.22
C GLU A 184 -6.37 -5.87 -4.09
N ILE A 185 -5.33 -6.67 -4.35
CA ILE A 185 -4.12 -6.69 -3.52
C ILE A 185 -3.01 -6.00 -4.29
N MET A 186 -2.38 -5.03 -3.65
CA MET A 186 -1.24 -4.32 -4.17
C MET A 186 0.04 -4.76 -3.44
N LEU A 187 1.03 -5.23 -4.20
CA LEU A 187 2.35 -5.61 -3.69
C LEU A 187 3.36 -4.54 -4.09
N VAL A 188 4.06 -3.98 -3.11
CA VAL A 188 5.07 -2.94 -3.33
C VAL A 188 6.44 -3.46 -2.92
N TYR A 189 7.38 -3.48 -3.87
CA TYR A 189 8.76 -3.91 -3.70
C TYR A 189 9.68 -2.71 -3.90
N PRO A 190 10.24 -2.12 -2.84
CA PRO A 190 11.29 -1.11 -2.97
C PRO A 190 12.55 -1.74 -3.58
N PHE A 191 13.24 -0.98 -4.42
CA PHE A 191 14.54 -1.37 -4.96
C PHE A 191 15.42 -0.14 -5.17
N SER A 192 16.74 -0.34 -5.19
CA SER A 192 17.73 0.74 -5.28
C SER A 192 18.27 0.91 -6.69
N SER A 193 18.37 -0.17 -7.46
CA SER A 193 18.96 -0.19 -8.80
C SER A 193 18.18 -1.07 -9.76
N TRP A 194 18.06 -0.63 -11.00
CA TRP A 194 17.48 -1.43 -12.08
C TRP A 194 18.21 -2.75 -12.32
N SER A 195 19.52 -2.82 -11.98
CA SER A 195 20.29 -4.07 -12.07
C SER A 195 19.77 -5.17 -11.15
N GLU A 196 18.97 -4.85 -10.12
CA GLU A 196 18.34 -5.88 -9.28
C GLU A 196 17.30 -6.73 -10.04
N PHE A 197 16.87 -6.28 -11.22
CA PHE A 197 15.98 -7.05 -12.11
C PHE A 197 16.73 -7.96 -13.09
N GLU A 198 18.05 -7.87 -13.19
CA GLU A 198 18.85 -8.76 -14.03
C GLU A 198 18.68 -10.21 -13.53
N GLY A 199 18.02 -11.03 -14.35
CA GLY A 199 17.65 -12.41 -14.00
C GLY A 199 16.44 -12.58 -13.09
N ASN A 200 15.84 -11.50 -12.57
CA ASN A 200 14.69 -11.60 -11.67
C ASN A 200 13.67 -10.44 -11.80
N VAL A 201 12.87 -10.48 -12.84
CA VAL A 201 11.79 -9.47 -13.06
C VAL A 201 10.54 -9.69 -12.19
N ARG A 202 10.54 -10.66 -11.28
CA ARG A 202 9.33 -11.03 -10.52
C ARG A 202 9.23 -10.40 -9.14
N GLY A 203 10.25 -9.65 -8.68
CA GLY A 203 10.27 -9.04 -7.35
C GLY A 203 10.39 -10.05 -6.19
N LEU A 204 10.68 -11.32 -6.48
CA LEU A 204 11.00 -12.35 -5.49
C LEU A 204 12.48 -12.70 -5.57
N PRO A 205 13.14 -13.12 -4.48
CA PRO A 205 14.55 -13.50 -4.50
C PRO A 205 14.84 -14.62 -5.49
N GLU A 206 16.05 -14.64 -6.03
CA GLU A 206 16.53 -15.77 -6.80
C GLU A 206 16.39 -17.07 -5.99
N GLY A 207 15.95 -18.15 -6.64
CA GLY A 207 15.71 -19.43 -5.98
C GLY A 207 14.53 -19.47 -4.99
N PHE A 208 13.68 -18.43 -4.96
CA PHE A 208 12.52 -18.40 -4.08
C PHE A 208 11.60 -19.59 -4.27
N GLN A 209 11.32 -20.02 -5.50
CA GLN A 209 10.50 -21.19 -5.78
C GLN A 209 11.07 -22.44 -5.09
N ASN A 210 12.37 -22.67 -5.19
CA ASN A 210 13.01 -23.83 -4.54
C ASN A 210 12.87 -23.75 -3.03
N SER A 211 12.99 -22.55 -2.44
CA SER A 211 12.81 -22.33 -1.01
C SER A 211 11.37 -22.59 -0.58
N TYR A 212 10.41 -22.18 -1.39
CA TYR A 212 8.98 -22.42 -1.16
C TYR A 212 8.68 -23.92 -1.20
N GLU A 213 9.12 -24.62 -2.25
CA GLU A 213 8.88 -26.05 -2.43
C GLU A 213 9.60 -26.92 -1.38
N LYS A 214 10.73 -26.46 -0.86
CA LYS A 214 11.41 -27.11 0.27
C LYS A 214 10.55 -27.08 1.55
N ILE A 215 9.73 -26.04 1.73
CA ILE A 215 8.88 -25.83 2.92
C ILE A 215 7.51 -26.52 2.75
N HIS A 216 6.91 -26.43 1.55
CA HIS A 216 5.54 -26.85 1.29
C HIS A 216 5.41 -28.11 0.43
N GLY A 217 6.53 -28.66 -0.06
CA GLY A 217 6.57 -29.84 -0.92
C GLY A 217 6.78 -29.51 -2.41
N ASN A 218 7.28 -30.48 -3.14
CA ASN A 218 7.60 -30.32 -4.57
C ASN A 218 6.36 -29.96 -5.41
N GLY A 219 6.48 -28.99 -6.29
CA GLY A 219 5.39 -28.49 -7.15
C GLY A 219 4.37 -27.60 -6.44
N SER A 220 4.53 -27.37 -5.12
CA SER A 220 3.58 -26.57 -4.33
C SER A 220 3.54 -25.11 -4.79
N PHE A 221 4.66 -24.50 -5.17
CA PHE A 221 4.66 -23.11 -5.61
C PHE A 221 3.76 -22.89 -6.83
N ARG A 222 3.83 -23.80 -7.80
CA ARG A 222 2.94 -23.75 -8.96
C ARG A 222 1.48 -23.88 -8.53
N LYS A 223 1.15 -24.95 -7.78
CA LYS A 223 -0.23 -25.29 -7.41
C LYS A 223 -0.87 -24.25 -6.47
N GLU A 224 -0.11 -23.78 -5.48
CA GLU A 224 -0.64 -22.95 -4.40
C GLU A 224 -0.50 -21.45 -4.64
N VAL A 225 0.34 -21.05 -5.60
CA VAL A 225 0.56 -19.64 -5.93
C VAL A 225 0.18 -19.36 -7.39
N MET A 226 0.87 -19.98 -8.35
CA MET A 226 0.71 -19.62 -9.76
C MET A 226 -0.69 -19.98 -10.28
N ASP A 227 -1.14 -21.22 -10.04
CA ASP A 227 -2.45 -21.69 -10.49
C ASP A 227 -3.58 -20.96 -9.74
N VAL A 228 -3.38 -20.63 -8.44
CA VAL A 228 -4.32 -19.82 -7.65
C VAL A 228 -4.47 -18.43 -8.26
N LEU A 229 -3.37 -17.71 -8.48
CA LEU A 229 -3.43 -16.37 -9.07
C LEU A 229 -4.06 -16.41 -10.48
N SER A 230 -3.72 -17.42 -11.29
CA SER A 230 -4.32 -17.59 -12.63
C SER A 230 -5.82 -17.85 -12.58
N THR A 231 -6.31 -18.56 -11.56
CA THR A 231 -7.73 -18.97 -11.46
C THR A 231 -8.59 -17.90 -10.80
N HIS A 232 -8.06 -17.22 -9.78
CA HIS A 232 -8.82 -16.37 -8.86
C HIS A 232 -8.56 -14.86 -9.05
N SER A 233 -7.68 -14.46 -9.96
CA SER A 233 -7.49 -13.05 -10.33
C SER A 233 -7.76 -12.81 -11.82
N ASP A 234 -7.95 -11.54 -12.19
CA ASP A 234 -8.10 -11.09 -13.58
C ASP A 234 -6.74 -10.73 -14.21
N GLY A 235 -5.68 -11.32 -13.70
CA GLY A 235 -4.30 -11.10 -14.11
C GLY A 235 -3.51 -10.32 -13.07
N VAL A 236 -2.23 -10.09 -13.39
CA VAL A 236 -1.34 -9.29 -12.55
C VAL A 236 -0.70 -8.21 -13.42
N THR A 237 -0.93 -6.96 -13.07
CA THR A 237 -0.27 -5.83 -13.73
C THR A 237 0.97 -5.41 -12.94
N HIS A 238 1.94 -4.84 -13.66
CA HIS A 238 3.21 -4.39 -13.09
C HIS A 238 3.46 -2.94 -13.47
N GLU A 239 3.83 -2.13 -12.50
CA GLU A 239 4.29 -0.75 -12.70
C GLU A 239 5.61 -0.55 -11.97
N VAL A 240 6.58 0.00 -12.66
CA VAL A 240 7.83 0.47 -12.04
C VAL A 240 7.75 1.97 -11.94
N MET A 241 8.01 2.48 -10.75
CA MET A 241 7.90 3.90 -10.46
C MET A 241 9.19 4.42 -9.82
N THR A 242 9.53 5.67 -10.14
CA THR A 242 10.67 6.39 -9.57
C THR A 242 10.16 7.63 -8.84
N MET A 243 10.63 7.85 -7.60
CA MET A 243 10.26 9.02 -6.81
C MET A 243 10.83 10.29 -7.44
N VAL A 244 9.99 11.29 -7.59
CA VAL A 244 10.37 12.64 -7.99
C VAL A 244 10.92 13.36 -6.76
N LYS A 245 12.13 13.95 -6.86
CA LYS A 245 12.84 14.66 -5.77
C LYS A 245 12.52 16.15 -5.74
#